data_8f70abaaed59f2779e1eb9d750c44dfc
#
_entry.id   8f70abaaed59f2779e1eb9d750c44dfc
#
_cell.length_a   1.000
_cell.length_b   1.000
_cell.length_c   1.000
_cell.angle_alpha   90.00
_cell.angle_beta   90.00
_cell.angle_gamma   90.00
#
_symmetry.space_group_name_H-M   'P 1'
#
loop_
_entity.id
_entity.type
_entity.pdbx_description
1 polymer ?
#
loop_
_entity_poly.entity_id
_entity_poly.type
_entity_poly.pdbx_seq_one_letter_code
_entity_poly.pdbx_strand_id
1 'polypeptide(L)'
;MSDSNQKLIFAAVQMNSTAVLQENLDCARGFIEQAGAAGADIVVLPENFSLMSATGPQRRDAAERSDEVEAMLSRVARDQGVVIVGGSTPLPAADGRVTNTCLVFDRSGERIGRYDKMHLFDVSVSAEESYQESSYIAPGNSPLAVTTEGLTLGITICYDLRFPELYRYLGEAGAEIFTVPSAFTVPTGRAHWHTLLRARAVENLAWVIAPAQVGTHSGKRKTFGHSLIIDPWGDILAEHMGGPGVILAEVDRDRARKMRRQFPALQHKVLK
;
A
#
# COMPACT_ATOMS: atom_id res chain seq x y z
N MET A 1 -29.64 -17.38 12.32
CA MET A 1 -29.20 -16.27 11.45
C MET A 1 -27.93 -16.75 10.79
N SER A 2 -27.96 -17.00 9.48
CA SER A 2 -26.82 -17.53 8.74
C SER A 2 -25.74 -16.44 8.69
N ASP A 3 -24.67 -16.59 9.47
CA ASP A 3 -23.42 -15.89 9.23
C ASP A 3 -22.93 -16.32 7.84
N SER A 4 -23.28 -15.54 6.84
CA SER A 4 -22.65 -15.68 5.54
C SER A 4 -21.17 -15.35 5.74
N ASN A 5 -20.34 -16.37 5.72
CA ASN A 5 -18.88 -16.29 5.66
C ASN A 5 -18.52 -15.56 4.36
N GLN A 6 -18.68 -14.23 4.36
CA GLN A 6 -18.54 -13.40 3.17
C GLN A 6 -17.05 -13.17 2.98
N LYS A 7 -16.48 -13.93 2.07
CA LYS A 7 -15.13 -13.72 1.58
C LYS A 7 -15.08 -12.42 0.80
N LEU A 8 -14.00 -11.67 0.94
CA LEU A 8 -13.71 -10.50 0.14
C LEU A 8 -12.60 -10.82 -0.86
N ILE A 9 -12.66 -10.20 -2.02
CA ILE A 9 -11.60 -10.31 -3.02
C ILE A 9 -10.74 -9.05 -2.93
N PHE A 10 -9.48 -9.22 -2.60
CA PHE A 10 -8.47 -8.16 -2.62
C PHE A 10 -7.69 -8.20 -3.91
N ALA A 11 -7.46 -7.01 -4.47
CA ALA A 11 -6.59 -6.82 -5.62
C ALA A 11 -5.36 -6.00 -5.23
N ALA A 12 -4.17 -6.47 -5.61
CA ALA A 12 -2.93 -5.71 -5.54
C ALA A 12 -2.49 -5.34 -6.97
N VAL A 13 -2.29 -4.05 -7.20
CA VAL A 13 -1.93 -3.50 -8.51
C VAL A 13 -0.43 -3.31 -8.61
N GLN A 14 0.21 -3.85 -9.65
CA GLN A 14 1.60 -3.60 -9.99
C GLN A 14 1.68 -2.58 -11.13
N MET A 15 2.45 -1.50 -10.93
CA MET A 15 2.57 -0.42 -11.92
C MET A 15 4.02 -0.15 -12.31
N ASN A 16 4.20 0.49 -13.48
CA ASN A 16 5.44 1.16 -13.87
C ASN A 16 5.12 2.64 -14.07
N SER A 17 5.00 3.37 -12.96
CA SER A 17 4.63 4.79 -13.02
C SER A 17 5.78 5.64 -13.56
N THR A 18 5.42 6.71 -14.27
CA THR A 18 6.32 7.68 -14.91
C THR A 18 6.38 8.99 -14.13
N ALA A 19 7.10 9.99 -14.67
CA ALA A 19 7.10 11.36 -14.16
C ALA A 19 5.94 12.21 -14.74
N VAL A 20 4.95 11.59 -15.38
CA VAL A 20 3.80 12.28 -16.00
C VAL A 20 2.53 11.87 -15.26
N LEU A 21 1.96 12.82 -14.51
CA LEU A 21 0.80 12.59 -13.65
C LEU A 21 -0.38 11.96 -14.42
N GLN A 22 -0.78 12.55 -15.56
CA GLN A 22 -1.97 12.11 -16.29
C GLN A 22 -1.85 10.67 -16.81
N GLU A 23 -0.68 10.29 -17.35
CA GLU A 23 -0.44 8.91 -17.82
C GLU A 23 -0.61 7.89 -16.68
N ASN A 24 -0.11 8.25 -15.50
CA ASN A 24 -0.22 7.38 -14.32
C ASN A 24 -1.65 7.29 -13.80
N LEU A 25 -2.41 8.38 -13.81
CA LEU A 25 -3.82 8.37 -13.41
C LEU A 25 -4.67 7.52 -14.36
N ASP A 26 -4.44 7.64 -15.68
CA ASP A 26 -5.16 6.84 -16.67
C ASP A 26 -4.81 5.35 -16.56
N CYS A 27 -3.54 5.04 -16.32
CA CYS A 27 -3.06 3.68 -16.08
C CYS A 27 -3.67 3.09 -14.79
N ALA A 28 -3.64 3.83 -13.68
CA ALA A 28 -4.21 3.40 -12.41
C ALA A 28 -5.71 3.16 -12.52
N ARG A 29 -6.46 4.08 -13.17
CA ARG A 29 -7.88 3.90 -13.46
C ARG A 29 -8.15 2.60 -14.18
N GLY A 30 -7.42 2.33 -15.28
CA GLY A 30 -7.61 1.10 -16.06
C GLY A 30 -7.37 -0.18 -15.24
N PHE A 31 -6.39 -0.19 -14.33
CA PHE A 31 -6.16 -1.33 -13.44
C PHE A 31 -7.24 -1.47 -12.36
N ILE A 32 -7.78 -0.37 -11.84
CA ILE A 32 -8.90 -0.41 -10.87
C ILE A 32 -10.14 -0.95 -11.56
N GLU A 33 -10.46 -0.48 -12.79
CA GLU A 33 -11.56 -0.98 -13.60
C GLU A 33 -11.41 -2.48 -13.92
N GLN A 34 -10.20 -2.93 -14.27
CA GLN A 34 -9.88 -4.35 -14.48
C GLN A 34 -10.11 -5.18 -13.21
N ALA A 35 -9.67 -4.68 -12.05
CA ALA A 35 -9.86 -5.35 -10.77
C ALA A 35 -11.35 -5.44 -10.40
N GLY A 36 -12.09 -4.33 -10.54
CA GLY A 36 -13.54 -4.29 -10.30
C GLY A 36 -14.30 -5.27 -11.19
N ALA A 37 -14.00 -5.29 -12.50
CA ALA A 37 -14.57 -6.25 -13.45
C ALA A 37 -14.25 -7.71 -13.10
N ALA A 38 -13.12 -7.97 -12.43
CA ALA A 38 -12.74 -9.29 -11.92
C ALA A 38 -13.34 -9.61 -10.53
N GLY A 39 -14.22 -8.75 -10.01
CA GLY A 39 -14.95 -8.95 -8.76
C GLY A 39 -14.19 -8.52 -7.50
N ALA A 40 -13.18 -7.68 -7.61
CA ALA A 40 -12.48 -7.15 -6.44
C ALA A 40 -13.42 -6.31 -5.56
N ASP A 41 -13.32 -6.50 -4.25
CA ASP A 41 -13.99 -5.68 -3.24
C ASP A 41 -13.11 -4.50 -2.79
N ILE A 42 -11.81 -4.77 -2.69
CA ILE A 42 -10.80 -3.79 -2.25
C ILE A 42 -9.62 -3.81 -3.21
N VAL A 43 -9.24 -2.65 -3.72
CA VAL A 43 -8.11 -2.48 -4.65
C VAL A 43 -7.03 -1.64 -3.97
N VAL A 44 -5.79 -2.14 -3.98
CA VAL A 44 -4.63 -1.44 -3.40
C VAL A 44 -3.65 -1.07 -4.50
N LEU A 45 -3.36 0.24 -4.65
CA LEU A 45 -2.39 0.79 -5.58
C LEU A 45 -0.98 0.83 -4.97
N PRO A 46 0.11 0.85 -5.77
CA PRO A 46 1.47 0.91 -5.24
C PRO A 46 1.89 2.30 -4.75
N GLU A 47 3.01 2.37 -4.02
CA GLU A 47 3.66 3.64 -3.67
C GLU A 47 4.02 4.44 -4.93
N ASN A 48 3.87 5.78 -4.84
CA ASN A 48 4.14 6.69 -5.97
C ASN A 48 3.34 6.37 -7.24
N PHE A 49 2.12 5.80 -7.09
CA PHE A 49 1.32 5.41 -8.25
C PHE A 49 1.06 6.57 -9.20
N SER A 50 0.84 7.78 -8.65
CA SER A 50 0.52 8.96 -9.44
C SER A 50 1.74 9.65 -10.05
N LEU A 51 2.93 9.53 -9.42
CA LEU A 51 4.15 10.18 -9.88
C LEU A 51 5.41 9.48 -9.38
N MET A 52 6.24 8.96 -10.28
CA MET A 52 7.46 8.23 -9.96
C MET A 52 8.70 8.90 -10.57
N SER A 53 9.82 8.92 -9.82
CA SER A 53 11.12 9.44 -10.29
C SER A 53 11.09 10.88 -10.80
N ALA A 54 10.22 11.71 -10.23
CA ALA A 54 10.06 13.11 -10.60
C ALA A 54 11.14 13.99 -9.97
N THR A 55 11.41 15.12 -10.60
CA THR A 55 12.21 16.21 -10.03
C THR A 55 11.43 16.95 -8.93
N GLY A 56 12.13 17.79 -8.16
CA GLY A 56 11.49 18.63 -7.14
C GLY A 56 10.34 19.50 -7.69
N PRO A 57 10.53 20.23 -8.80
CA PRO A 57 9.44 21.01 -9.43
C PRO A 57 8.25 20.13 -9.84
N GLN A 58 8.49 18.98 -10.48
CA GLN A 58 7.41 18.07 -10.89
C GLN A 58 6.61 17.52 -9.69
N ARG A 59 7.28 17.25 -8.55
CA ARG A 59 6.59 16.83 -7.33
C ARG A 59 5.70 17.92 -6.76
N ARG A 60 6.15 19.17 -6.76
CA ARG A 60 5.33 20.30 -6.29
C ARG A 60 4.15 20.54 -7.20
N ASP A 61 4.35 20.54 -8.53
CA ASP A 61 3.25 20.64 -9.50
C ASP A 61 2.21 19.53 -9.30
N ALA A 62 2.65 18.29 -9.16
CA ALA A 62 1.73 17.17 -8.90
C ALA A 62 1.02 17.29 -7.55
N ALA A 63 1.68 17.82 -6.51
CA ALA A 63 1.07 18.06 -5.22
C ALA A 63 0.00 19.17 -5.28
N GLU A 64 0.24 20.24 -6.04
CA GLU A 64 -0.76 21.30 -6.30
C GLU A 64 -1.99 20.77 -7.06
N ARG A 65 -1.81 19.70 -7.83
CA ARG A 65 -2.87 19.00 -8.58
C ARG A 65 -3.44 17.79 -7.84
N SER A 66 -3.24 17.68 -6.54
CA SER A 66 -3.73 16.55 -5.73
C SER A 66 -5.26 16.37 -5.78
N ASP A 67 -6.01 17.45 -5.99
CA ASP A 67 -7.47 17.39 -6.17
C ASP A 67 -7.87 16.55 -7.39
N GLU A 68 -7.07 16.54 -8.46
CA GLU A 68 -7.32 15.70 -9.64
C GLU A 68 -7.14 14.22 -9.30
N VAL A 69 -6.13 13.90 -8.47
CA VAL A 69 -5.88 12.55 -7.97
C VAL A 69 -7.03 12.07 -7.08
N GLU A 70 -7.43 12.90 -6.12
CA GLU A 70 -8.56 12.61 -5.23
C GLU A 70 -9.86 12.42 -6.01
N ALA A 71 -10.16 13.31 -6.94
CA ALA A 71 -11.36 13.24 -7.78
C ALA A 71 -11.39 11.97 -8.64
N MET A 72 -10.23 11.55 -9.19
CA MET A 72 -10.12 10.31 -9.96
C MET A 72 -10.39 9.09 -9.06
N LEU A 73 -9.71 8.99 -7.90
CA LEU A 73 -9.88 7.86 -6.97
C LEU A 73 -11.31 7.77 -6.44
N SER A 74 -11.90 8.90 -6.02
CA SER A 74 -13.29 8.98 -5.55
C SER A 74 -14.29 8.53 -6.62
N ARG A 75 -14.12 9.01 -7.85
CA ARG A 75 -15.00 8.65 -8.96
C ARG A 75 -14.93 7.17 -9.28
N VAL A 76 -13.72 6.64 -9.47
CA VAL A 76 -13.57 5.24 -9.88
C VAL A 76 -13.96 4.27 -8.76
N ALA A 77 -13.75 4.64 -7.48
CA ALA A 77 -14.25 3.86 -6.33
C ALA A 77 -15.77 3.68 -6.41
N ARG A 78 -16.49 4.79 -6.63
CA ARG A 78 -17.95 4.79 -6.76
C ARG A 78 -18.42 4.06 -8.02
N ASP A 79 -17.80 4.32 -9.18
CA ASP A 79 -18.22 3.77 -10.46
C ASP A 79 -18.03 2.23 -10.52
N GLN A 80 -16.98 1.72 -9.85
CA GLN A 80 -16.71 0.28 -9.74
C GLN A 80 -17.31 -0.37 -8.48
N GLY A 81 -17.80 0.42 -7.52
CA GLY A 81 -18.32 -0.08 -6.25
C GLY A 81 -17.26 -0.79 -5.39
N VAL A 82 -16.01 -0.33 -5.43
CA VAL A 82 -14.86 -0.92 -4.71
C VAL A 82 -14.30 0.04 -3.66
N VAL A 83 -13.72 -0.50 -2.60
CA VAL A 83 -12.86 0.28 -1.71
C VAL A 83 -11.49 0.46 -2.36
N ILE A 84 -10.93 1.67 -2.33
CA ILE A 84 -9.59 1.94 -2.87
C ILE A 84 -8.65 2.37 -1.76
N VAL A 85 -7.54 1.64 -1.60
CA VAL A 85 -6.35 2.10 -0.89
C VAL A 85 -5.41 2.69 -1.92
N GLY A 86 -5.33 4.02 -1.99
CA GLY A 86 -4.76 4.80 -3.09
C GLY A 86 -3.23 4.82 -3.12
N GLY A 87 -2.57 3.73 -2.71
CA GLY A 87 -1.11 3.63 -2.78
C GLY A 87 -0.40 4.79 -2.13
N SER A 88 0.28 5.62 -2.92
CA SER A 88 0.66 6.95 -2.45
C SER A 88 0.82 7.98 -3.57
N THR A 89 0.63 9.25 -3.19
CA THR A 89 0.72 10.43 -4.05
C THR A 89 1.34 11.61 -3.27
N PRO A 90 2.04 12.55 -3.93
CA PRO A 90 2.52 13.75 -3.25
C PRO A 90 1.34 14.71 -2.94
N LEU A 91 1.28 15.21 -1.69
CA LEU A 91 0.40 16.30 -1.28
C LEU A 91 1.23 17.47 -0.73
N PRO A 92 0.72 18.71 -0.75
CA PRO A 92 1.44 19.85 -0.17
C PRO A 92 1.65 19.68 1.34
N ALA A 93 2.86 20.01 1.82
CA ALA A 93 3.20 20.08 3.25
C ALA A 93 3.34 21.54 3.70
N ALA A 94 3.12 21.81 4.99
CA ALA A 94 3.14 23.17 5.54
C ALA A 94 4.53 23.85 5.46
N ASP A 95 5.60 23.07 5.39
CA ASP A 95 6.99 23.56 5.35
C ASP A 95 7.55 23.74 3.93
N GLY A 96 6.70 23.68 2.90
CA GLY A 96 7.09 23.83 1.50
C GLY A 96 7.64 22.57 0.84
N ARG A 97 7.77 21.46 1.59
CA ARG A 97 7.99 20.12 1.02
C ARG A 97 6.66 19.51 0.58
N VAL A 98 6.67 18.26 0.22
CA VAL A 98 5.45 17.47 -0.02
C VAL A 98 5.41 16.29 0.96
N THR A 99 4.21 15.76 1.24
CA THR A 99 4.06 14.47 1.92
C THR A 99 3.98 13.33 0.90
N ASN A 100 4.30 12.12 1.32
CA ASN A 100 4.05 10.89 0.56
C ASN A 100 2.81 10.25 1.18
N THR A 101 1.63 10.45 0.57
CA THR A 101 0.32 10.27 1.21
C THR A 101 -0.50 9.16 0.58
N CYS A 102 -0.99 8.25 1.40
CA CYS A 102 -2.02 7.29 1.03
C CYS A 102 -3.40 7.83 1.40
N LEU A 103 -4.32 7.83 0.44
CA LEU A 103 -5.72 8.19 0.61
C LEU A 103 -6.57 6.92 0.48
N VAL A 104 -7.59 6.78 1.34
CA VAL A 104 -8.50 5.64 1.31
C VAL A 104 -9.91 6.11 1.01
N PHE A 105 -10.54 5.46 0.03
CA PHE A 105 -11.92 5.76 -0.40
C PHE A 105 -12.79 4.53 -0.23
N ASP A 106 -14.01 4.72 0.26
CA ASP A 106 -15.02 3.67 0.32
C ASP A 106 -15.74 3.47 -1.03
N ARG A 107 -16.67 2.52 -1.08
CA ARG A 107 -17.44 2.19 -2.29
C ARG A 107 -18.37 3.32 -2.77
N SER A 108 -18.67 4.30 -1.92
CA SER A 108 -19.43 5.50 -2.30
C SER A 108 -18.57 6.59 -2.91
N GLY A 109 -17.25 6.42 -2.86
CA GLY A 109 -16.26 7.41 -3.26
C GLY A 109 -15.98 8.45 -2.17
N GLU A 110 -16.43 8.23 -0.93
CA GLU A 110 -16.08 9.07 0.21
C GLU A 110 -14.67 8.75 0.68
N ARG A 111 -13.88 9.80 0.99
CA ARG A 111 -12.56 9.64 1.57
C ARG A 111 -12.67 9.31 3.06
N ILE A 112 -12.37 8.08 3.43
CA ILE A 112 -12.45 7.55 4.80
C ILE A 112 -11.10 7.50 5.52
N GLY A 113 -9.98 7.84 4.84
CA GLY A 113 -8.66 7.85 5.46
C GLY A 113 -7.61 8.64 4.70
N ARG A 114 -6.62 9.18 5.47
CA ARG A 114 -5.40 9.79 4.98
C ARG A 114 -4.23 9.36 5.88
N TYR A 115 -3.19 8.81 5.29
CA TYR A 115 -1.95 8.43 5.95
C TYR A 115 -0.76 9.08 5.25
N ASP A 116 -0.01 9.90 5.97
CA ASP A 116 1.26 10.45 5.51
C ASP A 116 2.39 9.54 5.99
N LYS A 117 3.24 9.09 5.07
CA LYS A 117 4.36 8.16 5.35
C LYS A 117 5.21 8.65 6.50
N MET A 118 5.36 7.82 7.54
CA MET A 118 6.09 8.19 8.76
C MET A 118 7.60 7.98 8.62
N HIS A 119 8.02 6.88 8.01
CA HIS A 119 9.44 6.51 7.90
C HIS A 119 9.95 6.79 6.49
N LEU A 120 10.90 7.71 6.40
CA LEU A 120 11.46 8.17 5.13
C LEU A 120 12.72 7.39 4.76
N PHE A 121 12.88 7.12 3.46
CA PHE A 121 13.94 6.28 2.91
C PHE A 121 15.25 7.08 2.72
N ASP A 122 15.98 7.29 3.82
CA ASP A 122 17.29 7.93 3.84
C ASP A 122 18.37 6.86 4.03
N VAL A 123 18.85 6.29 2.93
CA VAL A 123 19.76 5.14 2.95
C VAL A 123 20.80 5.20 1.83
N SER A 124 21.96 4.60 2.06
CA SER A 124 22.93 4.25 1.03
C SER A 124 22.81 2.75 0.76
N VAL A 125 22.34 2.39 -0.43
CA VAL A 125 22.18 0.98 -0.86
C VAL A 125 23.51 0.43 -1.37
N SER A 126 24.30 1.27 -2.06
CA SER A 126 25.66 0.98 -2.53
C SER A 126 26.48 2.27 -2.58
N ALA A 127 27.72 2.20 -3.05
CA ALA A 127 28.55 3.39 -3.27
C ALA A 127 27.97 4.35 -4.32
N GLU A 128 27.22 3.81 -5.29
CA GLU A 128 26.63 4.56 -6.40
C GLU A 128 25.12 4.82 -6.23
N GLU A 129 24.48 4.20 -5.23
CA GLU A 129 23.02 4.29 -5.04
C GLU A 129 22.66 4.73 -3.63
N SER A 130 22.33 6.01 -3.46
CA SER A 130 21.86 6.57 -2.20
C SER A 130 20.57 7.35 -2.40
N TYR A 131 19.78 7.39 -1.34
CA TYR A 131 18.48 8.08 -1.29
C TYR A 131 18.41 8.96 -0.05
N GLN A 132 17.81 10.13 -0.19
CA GLN A 132 17.55 11.07 0.90
C GLN A 132 16.15 11.63 0.72
N GLU A 133 15.15 10.78 1.05
CA GLU A 133 13.74 11.11 0.88
C GLU A 133 13.33 12.30 1.73
N SER A 134 13.89 12.45 2.94
CA SER A 134 13.63 13.56 3.86
C SER A 134 14.00 14.94 3.30
N SER A 135 14.86 15.00 2.30
CA SER A 135 15.24 16.28 1.67
C SER A 135 14.09 16.97 0.92
N TYR A 136 13.04 16.22 0.55
CA TYR A 136 11.90 16.73 -0.20
C TYR A 136 10.53 16.23 0.29
N ILE A 137 10.50 15.19 1.12
CA ILE A 137 9.27 14.67 1.75
C ILE A 137 9.24 15.09 3.23
N ALA A 138 8.11 15.63 3.67
CA ALA A 138 7.83 15.84 5.07
C ALA A 138 7.25 14.54 5.68
N PRO A 139 7.77 14.06 6.84
CA PRO A 139 7.25 12.84 7.46
C PRO A 139 5.87 13.06 8.06
N GLY A 140 5.02 12.03 8.02
CA GLY A 140 3.85 11.93 8.87
C GLY A 140 4.21 11.63 10.33
N ASN A 141 3.22 11.73 11.21
CA ASN A 141 3.40 11.50 12.64
C ASN A 141 2.27 10.68 13.28
N SER A 142 1.32 10.20 12.49
CA SER A 142 0.12 9.52 13.01
C SER A 142 -0.13 8.22 12.25
N PRO A 143 -0.08 7.07 12.93
CA PRO A 143 -0.51 5.79 12.36
C PRO A 143 -1.99 5.83 12.00
N LEU A 144 -2.39 5.09 10.97
CA LEU A 144 -3.78 5.03 10.52
C LEU A 144 -4.28 3.58 10.43
N ALA A 145 -5.37 3.30 11.16
CA ALA A 145 -6.20 2.12 10.97
C ALA A 145 -7.59 2.57 10.49
N VAL A 146 -8.09 1.96 9.41
CA VAL A 146 -9.38 2.29 8.78
C VAL A 146 -10.28 1.07 8.80
N THR A 147 -11.49 1.21 9.35
CA THR A 147 -12.49 0.13 9.34
C THR A 147 -13.43 0.33 8.14
N THR A 148 -13.46 -0.67 7.27
CA THR A 148 -14.33 -0.73 6.09
C THR A 148 -14.67 -2.18 5.78
N GLU A 149 -15.84 -2.46 5.17
CA GLU A 149 -16.27 -3.82 4.81
C GLU A 149 -16.23 -4.83 5.97
N GLY A 150 -16.35 -4.37 7.22
CA GLY A 150 -16.27 -5.21 8.41
C GLY A 150 -14.86 -5.70 8.77
N LEU A 151 -13.81 -5.13 8.17
CA LEU A 151 -12.39 -5.37 8.43
C LEU A 151 -11.70 -4.07 8.83
N THR A 152 -10.63 -4.17 9.60
CA THR A 152 -9.75 -3.03 9.90
C THR A 152 -8.44 -3.17 9.12
N LEU A 153 -8.16 -2.17 8.29
CA LEU A 153 -6.95 -2.05 7.48
C LEU A 153 -5.92 -1.20 8.23
N GLY A 154 -4.73 -1.71 8.45
CA GLY A 154 -3.56 -0.94 8.87
C GLY A 154 -2.84 -0.39 7.63
N ILE A 155 -2.77 0.94 7.52
CA ILE A 155 -2.20 1.60 6.35
C ILE A 155 -0.72 1.89 6.60
N THR A 156 0.13 1.41 5.69
CA THR A 156 1.58 1.66 5.71
C THR A 156 2.08 1.98 4.31
N ILE A 157 3.30 2.50 4.17
CA ILE A 157 3.93 2.78 2.87
C ILE A 157 5.40 2.33 2.89
N CYS A 158 5.75 1.34 2.06
CA CYS A 158 7.10 0.97 1.64
C CYS A 158 8.12 0.81 2.79
N TYR A 159 8.89 1.86 3.09
CA TYR A 159 9.95 1.81 4.10
C TYR A 159 9.42 1.55 5.52
N ASP A 160 8.14 1.86 5.78
CA ASP A 160 7.43 1.48 7.01
C ASP A 160 7.53 -0.03 7.28
N LEU A 161 7.66 -0.85 6.23
CA LEU A 161 7.84 -2.30 6.34
C LEU A 161 9.01 -2.72 7.24
N ARG A 162 10.01 -1.87 7.42
CA ARG A 162 11.18 -2.17 8.24
C ARG A 162 10.97 -1.95 9.74
N PHE A 163 9.88 -1.33 10.12
CA PHE A 163 9.58 -0.92 11.50
C PHE A 163 8.44 -1.77 12.08
N PRO A 164 8.76 -2.91 12.73
CA PRO A 164 7.75 -3.81 13.30
C PRO A 164 6.87 -3.13 14.35
N GLU A 165 7.36 -2.07 14.98
CA GLU A 165 6.65 -1.28 15.98
C GLU A 165 5.37 -0.69 15.42
N LEU A 166 5.40 -0.14 14.18
CA LEU A 166 4.22 0.39 13.51
C LEU A 166 3.16 -0.70 13.27
N TYR A 167 3.58 -1.87 12.80
CA TYR A 167 2.68 -2.99 12.55
C TYR A 167 2.07 -3.52 13.85
N ARG A 168 2.87 -3.55 14.91
CA ARG A 168 2.39 -3.95 16.22
C ARG A 168 1.37 -2.97 16.77
N TYR A 169 1.63 -1.67 16.65
CA TYR A 169 0.71 -0.61 17.03
C TYR A 169 -0.62 -0.71 16.26
N LEU A 170 -0.55 -0.86 14.93
CA LEU A 170 -1.74 -1.03 14.08
C LEU A 170 -2.52 -2.30 14.43
N GLY A 171 -1.82 -3.41 14.72
CA GLY A 171 -2.43 -4.65 15.17
C GLY A 171 -3.17 -4.50 16.51
N GLU A 172 -2.62 -3.72 17.45
CA GLU A 172 -3.28 -3.37 18.72
C GLU A 172 -4.49 -2.45 18.51
N ALA A 173 -4.44 -1.58 17.49
CA ALA A 173 -5.59 -0.77 17.04
C ALA A 173 -6.65 -1.59 16.27
N GLY A 174 -6.50 -2.92 16.19
CA GLY A 174 -7.46 -3.83 15.60
C GLY A 174 -7.21 -4.21 14.14
N ALA A 175 -6.10 -3.78 13.53
CA ALA A 175 -5.82 -4.14 12.14
C ALA A 175 -5.71 -5.66 11.96
N GLU A 176 -6.45 -6.16 10.99
CA GLU A 176 -6.47 -7.56 10.56
C GLU A 176 -5.78 -7.75 9.21
N ILE A 177 -5.58 -6.64 8.50
CA ILE A 177 -4.95 -6.56 7.19
C ILE A 177 -3.98 -5.39 7.19
N PHE A 178 -2.77 -5.60 6.70
CA PHE A 178 -1.81 -4.53 6.43
C PHE A 178 -1.70 -4.30 4.93
N THR A 179 -1.86 -3.06 4.50
CA THR A 179 -1.57 -2.64 3.13
C THR A 179 -0.17 -2.05 3.08
N VAL A 180 0.64 -2.48 2.11
CA VAL A 180 2.07 -2.12 2.00
C VAL A 180 2.41 -1.67 0.58
N PRO A 181 1.78 -0.58 0.07
CA PRO A 181 2.19 0.03 -1.18
C PRO A 181 3.68 0.33 -1.22
N SER A 182 4.39 -0.10 -2.28
CA SER A 182 5.86 -0.05 -2.25
C SER A 182 6.50 0.24 -3.60
N ALA A 183 7.74 0.79 -3.52
CA ALA A 183 8.65 1.01 -4.64
C ALA A 183 10.07 0.57 -4.25
N PHE A 184 10.22 -0.67 -3.79
CA PHE A 184 11.50 -1.24 -3.35
C PHE A 184 12.52 -1.24 -4.49
N THR A 185 13.78 -0.90 -4.18
CA THR A 185 14.88 -1.05 -5.13
C THR A 185 15.12 -2.53 -5.43
N VAL A 186 15.69 -2.83 -6.59
CA VAL A 186 15.97 -4.24 -6.96
C VAL A 186 16.89 -4.95 -5.95
N PRO A 187 18.00 -4.34 -5.45
CA PRO A 187 18.84 -5.00 -4.47
C PRO A 187 18.12 -5.31 -3.15
N THR A 188 17.42 -4.32 -2.59
CA THR A 188 16.69 -4.52 -1.32
C THR A 188 15.46 -5.40 -1.49
N GLY A 189 14.82 -5.37 -2.64
CA GLY A 189 13.70 -6.24 -2.98
C GLY A 189 14.11 -7.71 -2.97
N ARG A 190 15.17 -8.05 -3.70
CA ARG A 190 15.72 -9.43 -3.75
C ARG A 190 16.08 -9.98 -2.38
N ALA A 191 16.67 -9.15 -1.52
CA ALA A 191 17.14 -9.59 -0.22
C ALA A 191 16.09 -9.61 0.88
N HIS A 192 15.11 -8.69 0.86
CA HIS A 192 14.29 -8.42 2.05
C HIS A 192 12.78 -8.50 1.82
N TRP A 193 12.27 -8.30 0.59
CA TRP A 193 10.84 -8.09 0.31
C TRP A 193 9.95 -9.21 0.84
N HIS A 194 10.16 -10.42 0.37
CA HIS A 194 9.39 -11.59 0.77
C HIS A 194 9.52 -11.89 2.26
N THR A 195 10.75 -11.82 2.79
CA THR A 195 11.04 -12.11 4.19
C THR A 195 10.31 -11.16 5.12
N LEU A 196 10.39 -9.84 4.86
CA LEU A 196 9.77 -8.84 5.71
C LEU A 196 8.24 -8.89 5.63
N LEU A 197 7.66 -9.03 4.45
CA LEU A 197 6.20 -9.12 4.30
C LEU A 197 5.63 -10.35 5.01
N ARG A 198 6.26 -11.50 4.85
CA ARG A 198 5.86 -12.72 5.56
C ARG A 198 6.03 -12.58 7.07
N ALA A 199 7.11 -11.92 7.52
CA ALA A 199 7.29 -11.63 8.95
C ALA A 199 6.14 -10.79 9.49
N ARG A 200 5.74 -9.71 8.81
CA ARG A 200 4.59 -8.87 9.23
C ARG A 200 3.29 -9.64 9.29
N ALA A 201 3.05 -10.55 8.34
CA ALA A 201 1.86 -11.42 8.37
C ALA A 201 1.89 -12.35 9.58
N VAL A 202 2.97 -13.10 9.76
CA VAL A 202 3.09 -14.16 10.77
C VAL A 202 3.10 -13.58 12.20
N GLU A 203 3.92 -12.57 12.46
CA GLU A 203 4.07 -12.01 13.80
C GLU A 203 2.83 -11.28 14.32
N ASN A 204 1.97 -10.78 13.40
CA ASN A 204 0.73 -10.09 13.74
C ASN A 204 -0.52 -10.93 13.50
N LEU A 205 -0.37 -12.15 12.96
CA LEU A 205 -1.48 -13.01 12.54
C LEU A 205 -2.50 -12.21 11.72
N ALA A 206 -2.00 -11.57 10.65
CA ALA A 206 -2.74 -10.63 9.82
C ALA A 206 -2.45 -10.88 8.34
N TRP A 207 -3.39 -10.50 7.49
CA TRP A 207 -3.20 -10.48 6.04
C TRP A 207 -2.22 -9.37 5.65
N VAL A 208 -1.49 -9.57 4.54
CA VAL A 208 -0.65 -8.54 3.95
C VAL A 208 -0.96 -8.42 2.47
N ILE A 209 -1.28 -7.20 2.03
CA ILE A 209 -1.55 -6.85 0.63
C ILE A 209 -0.48 -5.84 0.22
N ALA A 210 0.45 -6.26 -0.63
CA ALA A 210 1.67 -5.52 -0.94
C ALA A 210 1.81 -5.26 -2.45
N PRO A 211 1.10 -4.24 -2.98
CA PRO A 211 1.28 -3.80 -4.37
C PRO A 211 2.62 -3.09 -4.55
N ALA A 212 3.25 -3.23 -5.71
CA ALA A 212 4.60 -2.73 -5.94
C ALA A 212 4.76 -2.01 -7.28
N GLN A 213 5.67 -1.05 -7.32
CA GLN A 213 6.23 -0.53 -8.57
C GLN A 213 7.23 -1.52 -9.16
N VAL A 214 7.25 -1.66 -10.49
CA VAL A 214 8.10 -2.62 -11.21
C VAL A 214 8.84 -1.97 -12.37
N GLY A 215 10.04 -2.46 -12.66
CA GLY A 215 10.77 -2.12 -13.89
C GLY A 215 11.64 -0.88 -13.78
N THR A 216 11.91 -0.26 -14.93
CA THR A 216 12.75 0.94 -15.03
C THR A 216 11.88 2.17 -15.17
N HIS A 217 12.09 3.13 -14.28
CA HIS A 217 11.41 4.42 -14.27
C HIS A 217 12.29 5.52 -14.88
N SER A 218 11.74 6.72 -15.00
CA SER A 218 12.51 7.91 -15.41
C SER A 218 13.77 8.06 -14.55
N GLY A 219 14.88 8.53 -15.13
CA GLY A 219 16.15 8.73 -14.42
C GLY A 219 16.90 7.44 -14.01
N LYS A 220 16.62 6.30 -14.65
CA LYS A 220 17.28 5.00 -14.46
C LYS A 220 16.95 4.27 -13.14
N ARG A 221 16.09 4.80 -12.28
CA ARG A 221 15.64 4.09 -11.07
C ARG A 221 14.94 2.78 -11.46
N LYS A 222 15.34 1.69 -10.79
CA LYS A 222 14.73 0.36 -11.00
C LYS A 222 14.06 -0.11 -9.73
N THR A 223 12.83 -0.63 -9.88
CA THR A 223 12.08 -1.22 -8.77
C THR A 223 11.83 -2.70 -9.00
N PHE A 224 11.67 -3.41 -7.88
CA PHE A 224 11.70 -4.87 -7.83
C PHE A 224 10.41 -5.52 -8.34
N GLY A 225 9.25 -4.89 -8.14
CA GLY A 225 7.95 -5.49 -8.40
C GLY A 225 7.59 -6.55 -7.37
N HIS A 226 7.12 -7.70 -7.84
CA HIS A 226 6.71 -8.81 -6.98
C HIS A 226 5.58 -8.41 -6.04
N SER A 227 4.50 -7.81 -6.59
CA SER A 227 3.27 -7.57 -5.81
C SER A 227 2.77 -8.87 -5.21
N LEU A 228 2.41 -8.85 -3.91
CA LEU A 228 2.08 -10.04 -3.12
C LEU A 228 0.77 -9.90 -2.36
N ILE A 229 0.06 -11.01 -2.19
CA ILE A 229 -1.01 -11.18 -1.21
C ILE A 229 -0.64 -12.38 -0.32
N ILE A 230 -0.58 -12.15 0.99
CA ILE A 230 -0.07 -13.13 1.98
C ILE A 230 -1.13 -13.32 3.07
N ASP A 231 -1.34 -14.57 3.46
CA ASP A 231 -2.28 -14.92 4.50
C ASP A 231 -1.68 -14.77 5.93
N PRO A 232 -2.49 -14.83 6.99
CA PRO A 232 -2.01 -14.69 8.36
C PRO A 232 -1.03 -15.78 8.83
N TRP A 233 -0.89 -16.88 8.09
CA TRP A 233 0.08 -17.94 8.38
C TRP A 233 1.41 -17.75 7.65
N GLY A 234 1.48 -16.75 6.75
CA GLY A 234 2.66 -16.43 5.95
C GLY A 234 2.68 -17.14 4.59
N ASP A 235 1.58 -17.77 4.18
CA ASP A 235 1.47 -18.38 2.86
C ASP A 235 1.20 -17.30 1.80
N ILE A 236 1.97 -17.32 0.71
CA ILE A 236 1.79 -16.44 -0.43
C ILE A 236 0.65 -17.01 -1.28
N LEU A 237 -0.48 -16.30 -1.32
CA LEU A 237 -1.67 -16.72 -2.08
C LEU A 237 -1.61 -16.28 -3.53
N ALA A 238 -0.99 -15.11 -3.79
CA ALA A 238 -0.79 -14.59 -5.14
C ALA A 238 0.49 -13.76 -5.20
N GLU A 239 1.20 -13.86 -6.31
CA GLU A 239 2.41 -13.09 -6.60
C GLU A 239 2.45 -12.71 -8.08
N HIS A 240 2.80 -11.45 -8.38
CA HIS A 240 3.00 -10.95 -9.74
C HIS A 240 4.48 -10.71 -10.04
N MET A 241 5.13 -11.64 -10.74
CA MET A 241 6.55 -11.56 -11.09
C MET A 241 6.83 -10.82 -12.40
N GLY A 242 5.81 -10.50 -13.17
CA GLY A 242 5.91 -9.88 -14.49
C GLY A 242 5.99 -8.35 -14.47
N GLY A 243 5.66 -7.73 -15.60
CA GLY A 243 5.49 -6.28 -15.75
C GLY A 243 4.27 -5.72 -15.01
N PRO A 244 3.70 -4.58 -15.43
CA PRO A 244 2.47 -4.07 -14.85
C PRO A 244 1.29 -5.05 -14.96
N GLY A 245 0.40 -5.07 -13.96
CA GLY A 245 -0.74 -5.97 -13.92
C GLY A 245 -1.46 -5.97 -12.58
N VAL A 246 -2.45 -6.86 -12.44
CA VAL A 246 -3.27 -7.02 -11.23
C VAL A 246 -3.25 -8.47 -10.78
N ILE A 247 -3.09 -8.70 -9.49
CA ILE A 247 -3.34 -9.99 -8.85
C ILE A 247 -4.50 -9.89 -7.89
N LEU A 248 -5.25 -11.00 -7.76
CA LEU A 248 -6.38 -11.10 -6.85
C LEU A 248 -6.23 -12.32 -5.94
N ALA A 249 -6.75 -12.22 -4.72
CA ALA A 249 -6.93 -13.35 -3.82
C ALA A 249 -8.16 -13.17 -2.95
N GLU A 250 -8.79 -14.30 -2.60
CA GLU A 250 -9.85 -14.34 -1.60
C GLU A 250 -9.27 -14.15 -0.19
N VAL A 251 -9.89 -13.26 0.58
CA VAL A 251 -9.59 -13.00 1.99
C VAL A 251 -10.79 -13.44 2.83
N ASP A 252 -10.61 -14.47 3.62
CA ASP A 252 -11.59 -14.91 4.63
C ASP A 252 -11.52 -13.98 5.84
N ARG A 253 -12.59 -13.18 6.06
CA ARG A 253 -12.70 -12.22 7.17
C ARG A 253 -12.43 -12.85 8.53
N ASP A 254 -12.85 -14.10 8.74
CA ASP A 254 -12.76 -14.76 10.02
C ASP A 254 -11.45 -15.51 10.25
N ARG A 255 -10.66 -15.74 9.19
CA ARG A 255 -9.43 -16.52 9.29
C ARG A 255 -8.43 -15.93 10.28
N ALA A 256 -8.13 -14.63 10.17
CA ALA A 256 -7.22 -13.96 11.09
C ALA A 256 -7.75 -13.98 12.53
N ARG A 257 -9.05 -13.73 12.71
CA ARG A 257 -9.73 -13.78 14.03
C ARG A 257 -9.69 -15.17 14.64
N LYS A 258 -9.96 -16.22 13.85
CA LYS A 258 -9.85 -17.61 14.28
C LYS A 258 -8.42 -17.94 14.71
N MET A 259 -7.43 -17.59 13.88
CA MET A 259 -6.02 -17.82 14.20
C MET A 259 -5.60 -17.13 15.49
N ARG A 260 -5.93 -15.86 15.68
CA ARG A 260 -5.62 -15.12 16.91
C ARG A 260 -6.23 -15.76 18.16
N ARG A 261 -7.42 -16.40 18.04
CA ARG A 261 -8.02 -17.14 19.16
C ARG A 261 -7.33 -18.48 19.41
N GLN A 262 -6.95 -19.20 18.36
CA GLN A 262 -6.32 -20.53 18.48
C GLN A 262 -4.84 -20.46 18.82
N PHE A 263 -4.16 -19.43 18.34
CA PHE A 263 -2.75 -19.16 18.58
C PHE A 263 -2.57 -17.75 19.15
N PRO A 264 -2.83 -17.55 20.46
CA PRO A 264 -2.92 -16.22 21.07
C PRO A 264 -1.57 -15.58 21.37
N ALA A 265 -0.59 -15.69 20.46
CA ALA A 265 0.77 -15.18 20.61
C ALA A 265 0.81 -13.65 20.88
N LEU A 266 -0.15 -12.90 20.31
CA LEU A 266 -0.26 -11.46 20.55
C LEU A 266 -0.61 -11.11 22.01
N GLN A 267 -1.30 -12.02 22.71
CA GLN A 267 -1.67 -11.85 24.11
C GLN A 267 -0.54 -12.28 25.08
N HIS A 268 0.44 -13.05 24.59
CA HIS A 268 1.58 -13.50 25.37
C HIS A 268 2.72 -12.48 25.40
N LYS A 269 2.55 -11.32 24.75
CA LYS A 269 3.53 -10.23 24.73
C LYS A 269 3.75 -9.70 26.18
N VAL A 270 5.01 -9.68 26.63
CA VAL A 270 5.41 -9.18 27.95
C VAL A 270 5.90 -7.73 27.88
N LEU A 271 6.62 -7.39 26.81
CA LEU A 271 7.10 -6.03 26.58
C LEU A 271 5.96 -5.19 25.97
N LYS A 272 5.80 -3.97 26.47
CA LYS A 272 4.83 -2.97 25.97
C LYS A 272 5.51 -1.98 25.05
#